data_c6618ab7468c1e0f79cc0ddcf19dfb45
#
_entry.id   c6618ab7468c1e0f79cc0ddcf19dfb45
#
_cell.length_a   1.000
_cell.length_b   1.000
_cell.length_c   1.000
_cell.angle_alpha   90.00
_cell.angle_beta   90.00
_cell.angle_gamma   90.00
#
_symmetry.space_group_name_H-M   'P 1'
#
loop_
_entity.id
_entity.type
_entity.pdbx_description
1 polymer ?
#
loop_
_entity_poly.entity_id
_entity_poly.type
_entity_poly.pdbx_seq_one_letter_code
_entity_poly.pdbx_strand_id
1 'polypeptide(L)'
;MRILFWLSIGLDRRTPSEHLLTAMIEALYKRGHTVHILQKDTGGEIEELYPKLENLGVTTTKIPMTAVAHGNLVSRYLSDLSYVKKCDEWIKQNRNYDRVFLQSSNVAGFQMWILKQRMKTVRTVFNVQDMFPENAVYSGKIKKNSLPYMFFSRTQRYAYDKAAEIITISEDIKTELESNGVDGSKIKVVYNWSYQDKPFEKSLSMDSDIRKMLPQNKFNVVYAGNIGVMQNVEVVIEAARKSEDPDVLFHIFGDGAYKQKLIEKASDLNNVNFWPMQPVDKAPALYACADVNIIPLAQNIYRTALPSKTATCMAVHTPLILCIGTESQFAQRVKRETNCPIVDCSDEKSLRRAIEKIKSKEIVCHTEDFFLDNMEMSVNSMVYAKSIEAEVTAN
;
A
#
# COMPACT_ATOMS: atom_id res chain seq x y z
N MET A 1 22.96 -5.51 -15.71
CA MET A 1 22.93 -6.44 -14.56
C MET A 1 21.76 -7.40 -14.69
N ARG A 2 21.88 -8.60 -14.10
CA ARG A 2 20.78 -9.54 -13.93
C ARG A 2 20.20 -9.37 -12.51
N ILE A 3 18.91 -9.06 -12.42
CA ILE A 3 18.26 -8.72 -11.18
C ILE A 3 17.15 -9.76 -10.90
N LEU A 4 17.16 -10.31 -9.68
CA LEU A 4 16.11 -11.21 -9.21
C LEU A 4 15.09 -10.42 -8.38
N PHE A 5 13.82 -10.44 -8.79
CA PHE A 5 12.69 -10.01 -7.97
C PHE A 5 12.09 -11.24 -7.28
N TRP A 6 12.30 -11.36 -5.98
CA TRP A 6 11.70 -12.46 -5.22
C TRP A 6 10.46 -11.96 -4.49
N LEU A 7 9.30 -12.36 -5.02
CA LEU A 7 8.00 -11.92 -4.54
C LEU A 7 7.31 -13.04 -3.77
N SER A 8 6.65 -12.71 -2.67
CA SER A 8 5.82 -13.65 -1.89
C SER A 8 4.35 -13.68 -2.35
N ILE A 9 4.05 -12.94 -3.41
CA ILE A 9 2.75 -12.87 -4.08
C ILE A 9 2.91 -13.31 -5.54
N GLY A 10 1.81 -13.68 -6.19
CA GLY A 10 1.76 -13.82 -7.64
C GLY A 10 1.34 -12.51 -8.27
N LEU A 11 1.98 -12.13 -9.37
CA LEU A 11 1.54 -11.00 -10.22
C LEU A 11 0.45 -11.42 -11.22
N ASP A 12 0.00 -12.65 -11.15
CA ASP A 12 -1.08 -13.24 -11.90
C ASP A 12 -2.49 -12.82 -11.44
N ARG A 13 -2.56 -11.98 -10.41
CA ARG A 13 -3.79 -11.34 -9.93
C ARG A 13 -3.57 -9.82 -9.90
N ARG A 14 -4.60 -9.03 -10.19
CA ARG A 14 -4.58 -7.57 -9.98
C ARG A 14 -4.42 -7.29 -8.49
N THR A 15 -3.18 -7.16 -8.06
CA THR A 15 -2.82 -6.79 -6.69
C THR A 15 -2.58 -5.28 -6.61
N PRO A 16 -2.80 -4.64 -5.47
CA PRO A 16 -2.51 -3.21 -5.30
C PRO A 16 -1.05 -2.83 -5.57
N SER A 17 -0.13 -3.80 -5.60
CA SER A 17 1.31 -3.59 -5.84
C SER A 17 1.75 -3.92 -7.26
N GLU A 18 0.87 -4.41 -8.13
CA GLU A 18 1.23 -4.79 -9.50
C GLU A 18 1.82 -3.59 -10.28
N HIS A 19 1.13 -2.45 -10.30
CA HIS A 19 1.59 -1.24 -10.98
C HIS A 19 2.91 -0.70 -10.42
N LEU A 20 3.15 -0.86 -9.11
CA LEU A 20 4.42 -0.46 -8.48
C LEU A 20 5.57 -1.31 -9.01
N LEU A 21 5.41 -2.63 -9.01
CA LEU A 21 6.43 -3.57 -9.47
C LEU A 21 6.69 -3.43 -10.98
N THR A 22 5.64 -3.26 -11.77
CA THR A 22 5.77 -3.06 -13.23
C THR A 22 6.55 -1.78 -13.54
N ALA A 23 6.26 -0.66 -12.89
CA ALA A 23 6.98 0.59 -13.10
C ALA A 23 8.47 0.49 -12.71
N MET A 24 8.79 -0.20 -11.59
CA MET A 24 10.17 -0.48 -11.20
C MET A 24 10.91 -1.30 -12.25
N ILE A 25 10.26 -2.34 -12.79
CA ILE A 25 10.83 -3.22 -13.82
C ILE A 25 11.06 -2.45 -15.11
N GLU A 26 10.11 -1.61 -15.53
CA GLU A 26 10.27 -0.75 -16.70
C GLU A 26 11.43 0.24 -16.54
N ALA A 27 11.57 0.84 -15.36
CA ALA A 27 12.67 1.74 -15.07
C ALA A 27 14.03 1.02 -15.17
N LEU A 28 14.13 -0.19 -14.66
CA LEU A 28 15.33 -1.03 -14.76
C LEU A 28 15.63 -1.45 -16.21
N TYR A 29 14.59 -1.84 -16.97
CA TYR A 29 14.75 -2.21 -18.38
C TYR A 29 15.28 -1.04 -19.21
N LYS A 30 14.71 0.15 -19.06
CA LYS A 30 15.17 1.38 -19.76
C LYS A 30 16.62 1.72 -19.45
N ARG A 31 17.18 1.19 -18.37
CA ARG A 31 18.59 1.34 -17.93
C ARG A 31 19.47 0.16 -18.38
N GLY A 32 18.96 -0.74 -19.20
CA GLY A 32 19.71 -1.87 -19.77
C GLY A 32 19.90 -3.06 -18.82
N HIS A 33 19.00 -3.25 -17.86
CA HIS A 33 19.02 -4.42 -16.97
C HIS A 33 18.03 -5.47 -17.39
N THR A 34 18.32 -6.73 -17.02
CA THR A 34 17.40 -7.84 -17.19
C THR A 34 16.83 -8.25 -15.84
N VAL A 35 15.52 -8.48 -15.80
CA VAL A 35 14.79 -8.84 -14.59
C VAL A 35 14.26 -10.27 -14.71
N HIS A 36 14.45 -11.04 -13.64
CA HIS A 36 13.80 -12.32 -13.44
C HIS A 36 12.86 -12.25 -12.24
N ILE A 37 11.61 -12.66 -12.42
CA ILE A 37 10.61 -12.69 -11.36
C ILE A 37 10.47 -14.12 -10.84
N LEU A 38 10.72 -14.32 -9.55
CA LEU A 38 10.42 -15.55 -8.82
C LEU A 38 9.20 -15.31 -7.93
N GLN A 39 8.08 -15.96 -8.23
CA GLN A 39 6.79 -15.70 -7.59
C GLN A 39 5.98 -16.96 -7.32
N LYS A 40 4.92 -16.82 -6.50
CA LYS A 40 3.93 -17.88 -6.35
C LYS A 40 3.09 -18.00 -7.62
N ASP A 41 2.80 -19.25 -7.98
CA ASP A 41 1.72 -19.57 -8.90
C ASP A 41 0.41 -19.69 -8.11
N THR A 42 -0.53 -18.82 -8.38
CA THR A 42 -1.85 -18.79 -7.73
C THR A 42 -2.98 -19.19 -8.68
N GLY A 43 -2.63 -19.64 -9.91
CA GLY A 43 -3.57 -20.18 -10.89
C GLY A 43 -4.45 -19.14 -11.58
N GLY A 44 -4.01 -17.89 -11.64
CA GLY A 44 -4.66 -16.81 -12.40
C GLY A 44 -3.67 -16.17 -13.37
N GLU A 45 -4.12 -15.77 -14.54
CA GLU A 45 -3.35 -14.93 -15.46
C GLU A 45 -3.96 -13.56 -15.54
N ILE A 46 -3.11 -12.54 -15.56
CA ILE A 46 -3.49 -11.20 -15.99
C ILE A 46 -3.07 -11.12 -17.45
N GLU A 47 -4.00 -11.33 -18.36
CA GLU A 47 -3.75 -11.44 -19.80
C GLU A 47 -2.97 -10.24 -20.37
N GLU A 48 -3.09 -9.05 -19.79
CA GLU A 48 -2.46 -7.82 -20.27
C GLU A 48 -1.05 -7.59 -19.72
N LEU A 49 -0.73 -8.15 -18.55
CA LEU A 49 0.54 -7.89 -17.86
C LEU A 49 1.70 -8.69 -18.45
N TYR A 50 1.52 -9.99 -18.70
CA TYR A 50 2.60 -10.86 -19.15
C TYR A 50 3.16 -10.48 -20.52
N PRO A 51 2.35 -10.19 -21.55
CA PRO A 51 2.87 -9.71 -22.84
C PRO A 51 3.70 -8.41 -22.68
N LYS A 52 3.29 -7.51 -21.80
CA LYS A 52 4.04 -6.29 -21.52
C LYS A 52 5.40 -6.60 -20.89
N LEU A 53 5.45 -7.47 -19.90
CA LEU A 53 6.68 -7.88 -19.22
C LEU A 53 7.60 -8.69 -20.14
N GLU A 54 7.07 -9.58 -20.97
CA GLU A 54 7.83 -10.34 -21.96
C GLU A 54 8.46 -9.41 -23.01
N ASN A 55 7.74 -8.40 -23.49
CA ASN A 55 8.26 -7.38 -24.40
C ASN A 55 9.42 -6.57 -23.79
N LEU A 56 9.47 -6.48 -22.45
CA LEU A 56 10.59 -5.91 -21.71
C LEU A 56 11.70 -6.95 -21.40
N GLY A 57 11.66 -8.15 -22.02
CA GLY A 57 12.65 -9.20 -21.78
C GLY A 57 12.64 -9.75 -20.34
N VAL A 58 11.55 -9.59 -19.61
CA VAL A 58 11.38 -10.13 -18.25
C VAL A 58 11.10 -11.62 -18.35
N THR A 59 11.83 -12.40 -17.56
CA THR A 59 11.57 -13.84 -17.42
C THR A 59 10.91 -14.10 -16.07
N THR A 60 10.01 -15.09 -16.02
CA THR A 60 9.25 -15.41 -14.80
C THR A 60 9.32 -16.90 -14.47
N THR A 61 9.56 -17.19 -13.19
CA THR A 61 9.37 -18.54 -12.63
C THR A 61 8.23 -18.51 -11.64
N LYS A 62 7.19 -19.26 -11.93
CA LYS A 62 6.02 -19.46 -11.05
C LYS A 62 6.21 -20.73 -10.23
N ILE A 63 6.17 -20.63 -8.91
CA ILE A 63 6.27 -21.77 -7.99
C ILE A 63 4.86 -22.24 -7.65
N PRO A 64 4.47 -23.46 -8.07
CA PRO A 64 3.11 -23.95 -7.85
C PRO A 64 2.81 -24.12 -6.36
N MET A 65 1.70 -23.52 -5.92
CA MET A 65 1.22 -23.55 -4.56
C MET A 65 -0.26 -23.93 -4.51
N THR A 66 -0.61 -24.77 -3.54
CA THR A 66 -2.02 -25.08 -3.29
C THR A 66 -2.70 -23.89 -2.63
N ALA A 67 -3.87 -23.52 -3.12
CA ALA A 67 -4.67 -22.47 -2.51
C ALA A 67 -5.02 -22.84 -1.07
N VAL A 68 -4.81 -21.89 -0.15
CA VAL A 68 -5.14 -22.05 1.28
C VAL A 68 -6.40 -21.25 1.58
N ALA A 69 -7.35 -21.87 2.29
CA ALA A 69 -8.59 -21.24 2.68
C ALA A 69 -8.36 -19.95 3.48
N HIS A 70 -9.17 -18.93 3.21
CA HIS A 70 -9.13 -17.67 3.93
C HIS A 70 -9.49 -17.89 5.42
N GLY A 71 -8.71 -17.29 6.32
CA GLY A 71 -8.98 -17.26 7.75
C GLY A 71 -8.02 -18.05 8.66
N ASN A 72 -7.32 -19.07 8.15
CA ASN A 72 -6.38 -19.82 8.97
C ASN A 72 -4.94 -19.29 8.82
N LEU A 73 -4.48 -18.51 9.81
CA LEU A 73 -3.14 -17.89 9.82
C LEU A 73 -2.01 -18.93 9.83
N VAL A 74 -2.18 -20.04 10.57
CA VAL A 74 -1.15 -21.08 10.67
C VAL A 74 -0.98 -21.79 9.33
N SER A 75 -2.08 -22.20 8.69
CA SER A 75 -2.03 -22.85 7.39
C SER A 75 -1.42 -21.95 6.31
N ARG A 76 -1.73 -20.65 6.35
CA ARG A 76 -1.13 -19.66 5.44
C ARG A 76 0.38 -19.54 5.67
N TYR A 77 0.80 -19.47 6.93
CA TYR A 77 2.22 -19.38 7.25
C TYR A 77 2.99 -20.65 6.83
N LEU A 78 2.42 -21.83 7.06
CA LEU A 78 3.02 -23.11 6.61
C LEU A 78 3.10 -23.18 5.07
N SER A 79 2.09 -22.69 4.36
CA SER A 79 2.12 -22.55 2.90
C SER A 79 3.23 -21.62 2.45
N ASP A 80 3.42 -20.47 3.13
CA ASP A 80 4.48 -19.52 2.84
C ASP A 80 5.86 -20.13 3.08
N LEU A 81 6.06 -20.92 4.14
CA LEU A 81 7.30 -21.66 4.39
C LEU A 81 7.55 -22.74 3.30
N SER A 82 6.51 -23.45 2.87
CA SER A 82 6.62 -24.41 1.76
C SER A 82 7.04 -23.72 0.46
N TYR A 83 6.49 -22.53 0.17
CA TYR A 83 6.92 -21.70 -0.94
C TYR A 83 8.41 -21.34 -0.85
N VAL A 84 8.86 -20.87 0.29
CA VAL A 84 10.27 -20.51 0.52
C VAL A 84 11.20 -21.72 0.30
N LYS A 85 10.80 -22.92 0.77
CA LYS A 85 11.57 -24.15 0.54
C LYS A 85 11.69 -24.49 -0.96
N LYS A 86 10.60 -24.41 -1.72
CA LYS A 86 10.64 -24.64 -3.17
C LYS A 86 11.49 -23.58 -3.90
N CYS A 87 11.44 -22.34 -3.45
CA CYS A 87 12.33 -21.28 -3.95
C CYS A 87 13.80 -21.58 -3.66
N ASP A 88 14.16 -22.12 -2.48
CA ASP A 88 15.55 -22.53 -2.19
C ASP A 88 16.07 -23.57 -3.18
N GLU A 89 15.22 -24.57 -3.52
CA GLU A 89 15.58 -25.60 -4.49
C GLU A 89 15.83 -25.00 -5.88
N TRP A 90 15.01 -24.06 -6.30
CA TRP A 90 15.21 -23.34 -7.54
C TRP A 90 16.46 -22.45 -7.51
N ILE A 91 16.69 -21.68 -6.44
CA ILE A 91 17.84 -20.80 -6.28
C ILE A 91 19.16 -21.58 -6.27
N LYS A 92 19.19 -22.82 -5.75
CA LYS A 92 20.40 -23.68 -5.80
C LYS A 92 20.94 -23.86 -7.22
N GLN A 93 20.06 -23.88 -8.20
CA GLN A 93 20.39 -24.08 -9.62
C GLN A 93 20.53 -22.74 -10.37
N ASN A 94 20.02 -21.64 -9.82
CA ASN A 94 19.89 -20.33 -10.46
C ASN A 94 20.51 -19.22 -9.60
N ARG A 95 21.84 -19.20 -9.46
CA ARG A 95 22.54 -18.27 -8.54
C ARG A 95 23.15 -17.05 -9.23
N ASN A 96 23.11 -16.97 -10.54
CA ASN A 96 23.81 -15.94 -11.30
C ASN A 96 22.99 -14.66 -11.41
N TYR A 97 22.85 -13.94 -10.32
CA TYR A 97 22.24 -12.62 -10.22
C TYR A 97 23.18 -11.63 -9.56
N ASP A 98 23.21 -10.42 -10.09
CA ASP A 98 24.02 -9.33 -9.56
C ASP A 98 23.34 -8.64 -8.38
N ARG A 99 22.01 -8.60 -8.39
CA ARG A 99 21.17 -7.92 -7.40
C ARG A 99 19.91 -8.73 -7.09
N VAL A 100 19.37 -8.54 -5.88
CA VAL A 100 18.08 -9.09 -5.48
C VAL A 100 17.21 -7.98 -4.92
N PHE A 101 16.00 -7.90 -5.45
CA PHE A 101 14.89 -7.15 -4.85
C PHE A 101 14.01 -8.14 -4.08
N LEU A 102 13.86 -7.92 -2.78
CA LEU A 102 13.03 -8.74 -1.90
C LEU A 102 11.86 -7.92 -1.39
N GLN A 103 10.64 -8.36 -1.63
CA GLN A 103 9.46 -7.71 -1.08
C GLN A 103 9.12 -8.23 0.31
N SER A 104 8.64 -7.34 1.19
CA SER A 104 8.23 -7.69 2.55
C SER A 104 7.17 -8.80 2.57
N SER A 105 7.33 -9.70 3.51
CA SER A 105 6.43 -10.82 3.75
C SER A 105 6.61 -11.33 5.19
N ASN A 106 5.67 -12.15 5.65
CA ASN A 106 5.77 -12.83 6.93
C ASN A 106 6.92 -13.85 7.03
N VAL A 107 7.53 -14.21 5.89
CA VAL A 107 8.64 -15.17 5.78
C VAL A 107 9.94 -14.54 5.28
N ALA A 108 10.02 -13.21 5.22
CA ALA A 108 11.18 -12.48 4.65
C ALA A 108 12.51 -12.84 5.34
N GLY A 109 12.49 -13.15 6.64
CA GLY A 109 13.68 -13.60 7.36
C GLY A 109 14.24 -14.91 6.81
N PHE A 110 13.41 -15.86 6.45
CA PHE A 110 13.84 -17.11 5.83
C PHE A 110 14.30 -16.92 4.39
N GLN A 111 13.61 -16.06 3.62
CA GLN A 111 14.05 -15.69 2.28
C GLN A 111 15.44 -15.05 2.32
N MET A 112 15.67 -14.11 3.20
CA MET A 112 16.96 -13.46 3.38
C MET A 112 18.02 -14.46 3.84
N TRP A 113 17.69 -15.39 4.74
CA TRP A 113 18.61 -16.44 5.15
C TRP A 113 19.07 -17.29 3.97
N ILE A 114 18.15 -17.73 3.12
CA ILE A 114 18.47 -18.49 1.89
C ILE A 114 19.38 -17.66 0.98
N LEU A 115 19.07 -16.39 0.73
CA LEU A 115 19.92 -15.52 -0.09
C LEU A 115 21.35 -15.47 0.45
N LYS A 116 21.52 -15.29 1.75
CA LYS A 116 22.88 -15.24 2.37
C LYS A 116 23.58 -16.59 2.39
N GLN A 117 22.86 -17.72 2.34
CA GLN A 117 23.48 -19.04 2.18
C GLN A 117 23.85 -19.36 0.73
N ARG A 118 23.03 -18.97 -0.24
CA ARG A 118 23.16 -19.37 -1.66
C ARG A 118 23.92 -18.34 -2.50
N MET A 119 23.78 -17.05 -2.19
CA MET A 119 24.34 -15.92 -2.91
C MET A 119 24.96 -14.93 -1.92
N LYS A 120 26.03 -15.33 -1.23
CA LYS A 120 26.59 -14.62 -0.05
C LYS A 120 26.90 -13.15 -0.29
N THR A 121 27.39 -12.79 -1.46
CA THR A 121 27.85 -11.45 -1.82
C THR A 121 26.78 -10.62 -2.54
N VAL A 122 25.62 -11.21 -2.87
CA VAL A 122 24.61 -10.49 -3.61
C VAL A 122 24.02 -9.33 -2.77
N ARG A 123 24.01 -8.14 -3.36
CA ARG A 123 23.33 -6.99 -2.76
C ARG A 123 21.82 -7.23 -2.81
N THR A 124 21.17 -7.13 -1.66
CA THR A 124 19.71 -7.28 -1.52
C THR A 124 19.11 -5.97 -1.09
N VAL A 125 18.21 -5.43 -1.89
CA VAL A 125 17.33 -4.31 -1.53
C VAL A 125 16.03 -4.91 -0.98
N PHE A 126 15.66 -4.53 0.24
CA PHE A 126 14.47 -5.03 0.91
C PHE A 126 13.37 -3.98 0.94
N ASN A 127 12.30 -4.22 0.21
CA ASN A 127 11.15 -3.32 0.11
C ASN A 127 10.13 -3.62 1.21
N VAL A 128 9.98 -2.71 2.17
CA VAL A 128 9.10 -2.85 3.33
C VAL A 128 7.84 -2.00 3.12
N GLN A 129 6.79 -2.61 2.59
CA GLN A 129 5.48 -1.99 2.38
C GLN A 129 4.62 -2.04 3.64
N ASP A 130 4.73 -3.13 4.39
CA ASP A 130 4.05 -3.38 5.65
C ASP A 130 5.02 -4.00 6.64
N MET A 131 4.91 -3.63 7.90
CA MET A 131 5.71 -4.23 8.96
C MET A 131 4.98 -5.42 9.60
N PHE A 132 5.60 -6.58 9.50
CA PHE A 132 5.19 -7.78 10.20
C PHE A 132 6.26 -8.13 11.26
N PRO A 133 5.88 -8.53 12.47
CA PRO A 133 4.54 -8.89 12.97
C PRO A 133 3.72 -7.73 13.55
N GLU A 134 4.18 -6.50 13.50
CA GLU A 134 3.56 -5.32 14.12
C GLU A 134 2.12 -5.10 13.60
N ASN A 135 1.88 -5.21 12.30
CA ASN A 135 0.55 -5.10 11.72
C ASN A 135 -0.42 -6.21 12.22
N ALA A 136 0.10 -7.39 12.54
CA ALA A 136 -0.69 -8.47 13.12
C ALA A 136 -1.03 -8.19 14.60
N VAL A 137 -0.18 -7.46 15.31
CA VAL A 137 -0.47 -6.98 16.68
C VAL A 137 -1.57 -5.93 16.65
N TYR A 138 -1.45 -4.90 15.81
CA TYR A 138 -2.45 -3.84 15.70
C TYR A 138 -3.81 -4.34 15.19
N SER A 139 -3.82 -5.39 14.37
CA SER A 139 -5.06 -6.06 13.96
C SER A 139 -5.62 -7.06 14.99
N GLY A 140 -4.98 -7.19 16.16
CA GLY A 140 -5.41 -8.09 17.24
C GLY A 140 -5.17 -9.57 16.99
N LYS A 141 -4.46 -9.95 15.94
CA LYS A 141 -4.21 -11.36 15.57
C LYS A 141 -3.08 -12.01 16.38
N ILE A 142 -2.12 -11.21 16.83
CA ILE A 142 -0.98 -11.65 17.66
C ILE A 142 -0.88 -10.69 18.85
N LYS A 143 -0.63 -11.21 20.04
CA LYS A 143 -0.37 -10.37 21.22
C LYS A 143 1.09 -9.94 21.22
N LYS A 144 1.34 -8.65 21.47
CA LYS A 144 2.69 -8.11 21.66
C LYS A 144 3.41 -8.87 22.79
N ASN A 145 4.67 -9.17 22.62
CA ASN A 145 5.51 -9.93 23.56
C ASN A 145 5.10 -11.41 23.77
N SER A 146 4.19 -11.97 22.95
CA SER A 146 3.93 -13.41 22.93
C SER A 146 5.06 -14.19 22.25
N LEU A 147 5.15 -15.49 22.49
CA LEU A 147 6.15 -16.34 21.82
C LEU A 147 6.09 -16.25 20.28
N PRO A 148 4.92 -16.28 19.63
CA PRO A 148 4.83 -16.04 18.20
C PRO A 148 5.38 -14.66 17.78
N TYR A 149 5.05 -13.59 18.53
CA TYR A 149 5.57 -12.26 18.24
C TYR A 149 7.10 -12.23 18.32
N MET A 150 7.68 -12.76 19.40
CA MET A 150 9.14 -12.81 19.58
C MET A 150 9.84 -13.59 18.47
N PHE A 151 9.27 -14.73 18.07
CA PHE A 151 9.78 -15.53 16.97
C PHE A 151 9.77 -14.75 15.65
N PHE A 152 8.63 -14.16 15.29
CA PHE A 152 8.50 -13.41 14.03
C PHE A 152 9.35 -12.15 14.03
N SER A 153 9.38 -11.38 15.11
CA SER A 153 10.23 -10.20 15.22
C SER A 153 11.70 -10.54 15.03
N ARG A 154 12.17 -11.67 15.62
CA ARG A 154 13.56 -12.11 15.43
C ARG A 154 13.87 -12.52 13.99
N THR A 155 12.95 -13.21 13.32
CA THR A 155 13.15 -13.58 11.90
C THR A 155 13.12 -12.36 10.98
N GLN A 156 12.20 -11.42 11.20
CA GLN A 156 12.16 -10.17 10.43
C GLN A 156 13.39 -9.30 10.70
N ARG A 157 13.82 -9.21 11.95
CA ARG A 157 15.04 -8.49 12.30
C ARG A 157 16.24 -9.00 11.51
N TYR A 158 16.38 -10.31 11.33
CA TYR A 158 17.45 -10.86 10.50
C TYR A 158 17.39 -10.34 9.06
N ALA A 159 16.18 -10.22 8.46
CA ALA A 159 16.03 -9.66 7.12
C ALA A 159 16.47 -8.19 7.07
N TYR A 160 16.06 -7.38 8.06
CA TYR A 160 16.47 -5.98 8.15
C TYR A 160 18.00 -5.85 8.31
N ASP A 161 18.62 -6.62 9.19
CA ASP A 161 20.05 -6.55 9.44
C ASP A 161 20.90 -6.94 8.22
N LYS A 162 20.44 -7.93 7.45
CA LYS A 162 21.17 -8.47 6.28
C LYS A 162 20.86 -7.77 4.96
N ALA A 163 19.82 -6.95 4.90
CA ALA A 163 19.58 -6.10 3.74
C ALA A 163 20.70 -5.07 3.59
N ALA A 164 21.14 -4.85 2.36
CA ALA A 164 22.10 -3.80 2.04
C ALA A 164 21.43 -2.41 2.07
N GLU A 165 20.18 -2.35 1.68
CA GLU A 165 19.31 -1.17 1.72
C GLU A 165 17.87 -1.60 1.99
N ILE A 166 17.15 -0.78 2.73
CA ILE A 166 15.73 -0.95 3.02
C ILE A 166 15.01 0.23 2.38
N ILE A 167 13.98 -0.05 1.58
CA ILE A 167 13.08 0.98 1.09
C ILE A 167 11.74 0.80 1.79
N THR A 168 11.21 1.88 2.34
CA THR A 168 9.88 1.91 2.97
C THR A 168 9.06 3.08 2.46
N ILE A 169 7.77 3.13 2.80
CA ILE A 169 6.79 3.99 2.15
C ILE A 169 6.33 5.18 2.99
N SER A 170 6.88 5.36 4.20
CA SER A 170 6.61 6.55 5.02
C SER A 170 7.71 6.78 6.06
N GLU A 171 7.79 8.01 6.55
CA GLU A 171 8.66 8.41 7.66
C GLU A 171 8.26 7.69 8.96
N ASP A 172 6.97 7.43 9.14
CA ASP A 172 6.47 6.71 10.32
C ASP A 172 6.98 5.27 10.38
N ILE A 173 6.96 4.56 9.24
CA ILE A 173 7.52 3.20 9.15
C ILE A 173 9.03 3.23 9.36
N LYS A 174 9.74 4.22 8.78
CA LYS A 174 11.17 4.39 9.03
C LYS A 174 11.45 4.54 10.53
N THR A 175 10.73 5.43 11.19
CA THR A 175 10.88 5.67 12.63
C THR A 175 10.56 4.41 13.46
N GLU A 176 9.55 3.63 13.08
CA GLU A 176 9.24 2.38 13.74
C GLU A 176 10.34 1.32 13.54
N LEU A 177 10.94 1.24 12.34
CA LEU A 177 12.09 0.38 12.07
C LEU A 177 13.31 0.79 12.91
N GLU A 178 13.60 2.08 12.99
CA GLU A 178 14.70 2.64 13.81
C GLU A 178 14.48 2.38 15.30
N SER A 179 13.25 2.54 15.80
CA SER A 179 12.89 2.26 17.19
C SER A 179 13.03 0.79 17.55
N ASN A 180 12.85 -0.09 16.56
CA ASN A 180 13.14 -1.52 16.67
C ASN A 180 14.64 -1.83 16.46
N GLY A 181 15.52 -0.82 16.40
CA GLY A 181 16.98 -0.89 16.35
C GLY A 181 17.54 -1.15 14.95
N VAL A 182 16.78 -1.00 13.87
CA VAL A 182 17.32 -1.06 12.50
C VAL A 182 18.16 0.18 12.23
N ASP A 183 19.32 0.01 11.58
CA ASP A 183 20.18 1.11 11.20
C ASP A 183 19.48 2.04 10.21
N GLY A 184 19.20 3.27 10.64
CA GLY A 184 18.50 4.28 9.85
C GLY A 184 19.26 4.73 8.61
N SER A 185 20.60 4.59 8.59
CA SER A 185 21.43 5.02 7.46
C SER A 185 21.16 4.22 6.19
N LYS A 186 20.64 3.00 6.31
CA LYS A 186 20.27 2.13 5.19
C LYS A 186 18.77 2.16 4.86
N ILE A 187 17.98 2.99 5.56
CA ILE A 187 16.53 3.10 5.32
C ILE A 187 16.23 4.35 4.47
N LYS A 188 15.68 4.11 3.30
CA LYS A 188 15.19 5.15 2.40
C LYS A 188 13.66 5.17 2.40
N VAL A 189 13.06 6.35 2.46
CA VAL A 189 11.63 6.54 2.30
C VAL A 189 11.33 6.87 0.84
N VAL A 190 10.45 6.08 0.22
CA VAL A 190 9.93 6.32 -1.13
C VAL A 190 8.44 6.00 -1.11
N TYR A 191 7.61 7.01 -1.22
CA TYR A 191 6.15 6.81 -1.22
C TYR A 191 5.70 5.96 -2.40
N ASN A 192 4.63 5.23 -2.21
CA ASN A 192 3.94 4.59 -3.32
C ASN A 192 3.32 5.67 -4.24
N TRP A 193 3.13 5.32 -5.49
CA TRP A 193 2.59 6.21 -6.52
C TRP A 193 1.24 5.76 -7.02
N SER A 194 0.58 6.62 -7.78
CA SER A 194 -0.68 6.31 -8.44
C SER A 194 -0.45 5.46 -9.70
N TYR A 195 -1.52 4.85 -10.22
CA TYR A 195 -1.54 4.23 -11.55
C TYR A 195 -1.29 5.23 -12.69
N GLN A 196 -1.36 6.52 -12.41
CA GLN A 196 -1.26 7.60 -13.38
C GLN A 196 0.07 8.31 -13.24
N ASP A 197 0.71 8.58 -14.39
CA ASP A 197 1.98 9.31 -14.47
C ASP A 197 1.83 10.82 -14.25
N LYS A 198 0.60 11.34 -14.34
CA LYS A 198 0.31 12.77 -14.29
C LYS A 198 -0.90 13.05 -13.41
N PRO A 199 -1.01 14.29 -12.90
CA PRO A 199 -2.23 14.74 -12.26
C PRO A 199 -3.45 14.48 -13.15
N PHE A 200 -4.53 14.01 -12.53
CA PHE A 200 -5.74 13.63 -13.26
C PHE A 200 -6.56 14.88 -13.60
N GLU A 201 -6.77 15.15 -14.87
CA GLU A 201 -7.65 16.24 -15.27
C GLU A 201 -9.13 15.91 -14.94
N LYS A 202 -9.72 16.69 -14.07
CA LYS A 202 -11.11 16.53 -13.62
C LYS A 202 -12.12 16.56 -14.79
N SER A 203 -11.78 17.23 -15.89
CA SER A 203 -12.57 17.28 -17.14
C SER A 203 -12.71 15.92 -17.83
N LEU A 204 -11.71 15.02 -17.66
CA LEU A 204 -11.73 13.66 -18.20
C LEU A 204 -12.50 12.67 -17.33
N SER A 205 -12.92 13.08 -16.14
CA SER A 205 -13.61 12.22 -15.15
C SER A 205 -15.11 12.01 -15.44
N MET A 206 -15.53 12.11 -16.70
CA MET A 206 -16.94 12.01 -17.12
C MET A 206 -17.45 10.55 -17.18
N ASP A 207 -16.99 9.66 -16.30
CA ASP A 207 -17.60 8.34 -16.18
C ASP A 207 -19.06 8.51 -15.72
N SER A 208 -19.98 8.28 -16.66
CA SER A 208 -21.42 8.49 -16.45
C SER A 208 -21.97 7.60 -15.32
N ASP A 209 -21.35 6.45 -15.08
CA ASP A 209 -21.81 5.52 -14.05
C ASP A 209 -21.39 5.98 -12.66
N ILE A 210 -20.17 6.49 -12.51
CA ILE A 210 -19.72 7.09 -11.24
C ILE A 210 -20.57 8.33 -10.91
N ARG A 211 -20.88 9.17 -11.88
CA ARG A 211 -21.72 10.36 -11.66
C ARG A 211 -23.15 10.04 -11.24
N LYS A 212 -23.71 8.91 -11.67
CA LYS A 212 -25.03 8.46 -11.20
C LYS A 212 -25.04 8.08 -9.73
N MET A 213 -23.89 7.61 -9.21
CA MET A 213 -23.73 7.22 -7.81
C MET A 213 -23.49 8.43 -6.88
N LEU A 214 -22.95 9.54 -7.43
CA LEU A 214 -22.59 10.76 -6.70
C LEU A 214 -23.46 11.93 -7.18
N PRO A 215 -24.59 12.25 -6.52
CA PRO A 215 -25.52 13.30 -6.94
C PRO A 215 -24.84 14.68 -6.95
N GLN A 216 -24.93 15.39 -8.08
CA GLN A 216 -24.24 16.67 -8.31
C GLN A 216 -24.79 17.84 -7.51
N ASN A 217 -26.02 17.73 -7.03
CA ASN A 217 -26.69 18.73 -6.18
C ASN A 217 -26.45 18.49 -4.68
N LYS A 218 -25.57 17.55 -4.33
CA LYS A 218 -25.20 17.21 -2.97
C LYS A 218 -23.69 17.34 -2.79
N PHE A 219 -23.24 17.45 -1.55
CA PHE A 219 -21.84 17.40 -1.19
C PHE A 219 -21.44 15.95 -0.87
N ASN A 220 -20.63 15.37 -1.73
CA ASN A 220 -20.31 13.94 -1.73
C ASN A 220 -19.00 13.67 -0.99
N VAL A 221 -19.11 13.07 0.17
CA VAL A 221 -17.99 12.59 0.99
C VAL A 221 -17.70 11.15 0.63
N VAL A 222 -16.52 10.84 0.13
CA VAL A 222 -16.21 9.52 -0.42
C VAL A 222 -15.11 8.80 0.37
N TYR A 223 -15.39 7.55 0.71
CA TYR A 223 -14.40 6.53 1.06
C TYR A 223 -14.42 5.44 0.00
N ALA A 224 -13.25 5.01 -0.49
CA ALA A 224 -13.17 3.84 -1.37
C ALA A 224 -11.99 2.92 -0.99
N GLY A 225 -12.25 1.61 -0.94
CA GLY A 225 -11.22 0.59 -0.69
C GLY A 225 -11.70 -0.56 0.19
N ASN A 226 -10.72 -1.34 0.72
CA ASN A 226 -11.02 -2.43 1.62
C ASN A 226 -11.72 -1.95 2.90
N ILE A 227 -12.77 -2.67 3.33
CA ILE A 227 -13.53 -2.37 4.54
C ILE A 227 -13.17 -3.41 5.61
N GLY A 228 -12.05 -3.16 6.27
CA GLY A 228 -11.55 -3.99 7.37
C GLY A 228 -11.39 -3.18 8.67
N VAL A 229 -11.04 -3.87 9.75
CA VAL A 229 -10.85 -3.25 11.07
C VAL A 229 -9.74 -2.17 11.05
N MET A 230 -8.67 -2.41 10.30
CA MET A 230 -7.54 -1.48 10.22
C MET A 230 -7.86 -0.17 9.48
N GLN A 231 -8.88 -0.17 8.63
CA GLN A 231 -9.30 1.01 7.88
C GLN A 231 -10.19 1.96 8.68
N ASN A 232 -10.75 1.52 9.81
CA ASN A 232 -11.57 2.34 10.72
C ASN A 232 -12.67 3.19 10.03
N VAL A 233 -13.36 2.61 9.06
CA VAL A 233 -14.44 3.30 8.32
C VAL A 233 -15.60 3.67 9.26
N GLU A 234 -15.64 3.08 10.43
CA GLU A 234 -16.65 3.35 11.47
C GLU A 234 -16.68 4.84 11.87
N VAL A 235 -15.53 5.54 11.91
CA VAL A 235 -15.50 6.98 12.22
C VAL A 235 -16.27 7.82 11.19
N VAL A 236 -16.31 7.35 9.93
CA VAL A 236 -17.09 8.01 8.86
C VAL A 236 -18.58 7.82 9.09
N ILE A 237 -19.02 6.64 9.52
CA ILE A 237 -20.42 6.36 9.88
C ILE A 237 -20.86 7.22 11.08
N GLU A 238 -20.00 7.34 12.10
CA GLU A 238 -20.32 8.16 13.26
C GLU A 238 -20.39 9.67 12.91
N ALA A 239 -19.53 10.12 12.01
CA ALA A 239 -19.61 11.48 11.47
C ALA A 239 -20.91 11.70 10.67
N ALA A 240 -21.31 10.74 9.87
CA ALA A 240 -22.57 10.78 9.10
C ALA A 240 -23.80 10.81 10.03
N ARG A 241 -23.80 10.00 11.09
CA ARG A 241 -24.87 9.94 12.10
C ARG A 241 -25.13 11.28 12.78
N LYS A 242 -24.07 12.04 13.01
CA LYS A 242 -24.12 13.33 13.69
C LYS A 242 -24.14 14.52 12.72
N SER A 243 -24.19 14.28 11.42
CA SER A 243 -24.31 15.32 10.41
C SER A 243 -25.74 15.86 10.37
N GLU A 244 -25.88 17.15 10.56
CA GLU A 244 -27.18 17.84 10.53
C GLU A 244 -27.48 18.46 9.15
N ASP A 245 -26.50 18.48 8.26
CA ASP A 245 -26.61 19.06 6.93
C ASP A 245 -27.21 18.04 5.94
N PRO A 246 -28.45 18.25 5.44
CA PRO A 246 -29.14 17.31 4.53
C PRO A 246 -28.51 17.27 3.14
N ASP A 247 -27.60 18.20 2.84
CA ASP A 247 -26.90 18.22 1.55
C ASP A 247 -25.58 17.43 1.56
N VAL A 248 -25.16 16.91 2.72
CA VAL A 248 -23.95 16.10 2.84
C VAL A 248 -24.31 14.60 2.77
N LEU A 249 -23.79 13.90 1.77
CA LEU A 249 -23.94 12.46 1.59
C LEU A 249 -22.60 11.75 1.75
N PHE A 250 -22.63 10.61 2.41
CA PHE A 250 -21.46 9.76 2.64
C PHE A 250 -21.56 8.52 1.76
N HIS A 251 -20.56 8.28 0.94
CA HIS A 251 -20.50 7.17 0.00
C HIS A 251 -19.33 6.26 0.36
N ILE A 252 -19.62 4.99 0.64
CA ILE A 252 -18.65 3.98 1.04
C ILE A 252 -18.56 2.93 -0.06
N PHE A 253 -17.50 3.01 -0.86
CA PHE A 253 -17.22 2.08 -1.94
C PHE A 253 -16.22 1.01 -1.46
N GLY A 254 -16.56 -0.25 -1.62
CA GLY A 254 -15.62 -1.28 -1.27
C GLY A 254 -16.25 -2.59 -0.81
N ASP A 255 -15.36 -3.48 -0.39
CA ASP A 255 -15.70 -4.76 0.22
C ASP A 255 -14.70 -5.10 1.33
N GLY A 256 -15.05 -6.07 2.17
CA GLY A 256 -14.19 -6.53 3.24
C GLY A 256 -14.97 -7.13 4.42
N ALA A 257 -14.22 -7.78 5.31
CA ALA A 257 -14.79 -8.54 6.42
C ALA A 257 -15.62 -7.72 7.41
N TYR A 258 -15.49 -6.39 7.40
CA TYR A 258 -16.19 -5.49 8.32
C TYR A 258 -17.40 -4.79 7.69
N LYS A 259 -17.63 -4.98 6.38
CA LYS A 259 -18.67 -4.27 5.61
C LYS A 259 -20.07 -4.51 6.17
N GLN A 260 -20.44 -5.77 6.40
CA GLN A 260 -21.77 -6.13 6.88
C GLN A 260 -22.10 -5.45 8.22
N LYS A 261 -21.12 -5.44 9.14
CA LYS A 261 -21.29 -4.77 10.43
C LYS A 261 -21.49 -3.25 10.29
N LEU A 262 -20.83 -2.61 9.33
CA LEU A 262 -21.02 -1.18 9.06
C LEU A 262 -22.39 -0.89 8.44
N ILE A 263 -22.88 -1.75 7.55
CA ILE A 263 -24.24 -1.65 6.98
C ILE A 263 -25.27 -1.73 8.10
N GLU A 264 -25.13 -2.68 9.02
CA GLU A 264 -26.02 -2.82 10.17
C GLU A 264 -25.99 -1.58 11.07
N LYS A 265 -24.79 -1.02 11.33
CA LYS A 265 -24.62 0.21 12.10
C LYS A 265 -25.24 1.44 11.44
N ALA A 266 -25.27 1.49 10.13
CA ALA A 266 -25.78 2.62 9.36
C ALA A 266 -27.24 2.43 8.90
N SER A 267 -27.93 1.38 9.34
CA SER A 267 -29.26 0.98 8.83
C SER A 267 -30.35 2.02 9.07
N ASP A 268 -30.17 2.89 10.05
CA ASP A 268 -31.06 4.00 10.40
C ASP A 268 -30.69 5.34 9.73
N LEU A 269 -29.60 5.37 8.91
CA LEU A 269 -29.09 6.59 8.31
C LEU A 269 -29.53 6.71 6.84
N ASN A 270 -30.11 7.86 6.49
CA ASN A 270 -30.54 8.17 5.12
C ASN A 270 -29.45 8.89 4.29
N ASN A 271 -28.36 9.31 4.94
CA ASN A 271 -27.27 10.05 4.31
C ASN A 271 -26.01 9.18 4.06
N VAL A 272 -26.10 7.86 4.24
CA VAL A 272 -25.00 6.91 3.99
C VAL A 272 -25.39 5.93 2.89
N ASN A 273 -24.52 5.80 1.89
CA ASN A 273 -24.69 4.89 0.77
C ASN A 273 -23.53 3.90 0.67
N PHE A 274 -23.82 2.60 0.61
CA PHE A 274 -22.82 1.55 0.39
C PHE A 274 -22.85 1.08 -1.05
N TRP A 275 -21.67 1.04 -1.67
CA TRP A 275 -21.47 0.64 -3.05
C TRP A 275 -20.52 -0.57 -3.14
N PRO A 276 -20.59 -1.35 -4.22
CA PRO A 276 -19.61 -2.40 -4.47
C PRO A 276 -18.21 -1.82 -4.70
N MET A 277 -17.18 -2.68 -4.56
CA MET A 277 -15.82 -2.36 -4.96
C MET A 277 -15.81 -1.97 -6.45
N GLN A 278 -15.23 -0.82 -6.77
CA GLN A 278 -15.06 -0.39 -8.15
C GLN A 278 -13.78 -0.97 -8.75
N PRO A 279 -13.76 -1.20 -10.07
CA PRO A 279 -12.54 -1.55 -10.79
C PRO A 279 -11.43 -0.54 -10.54
N VAL A 280 -10.17 -1.01 -10.52
CA VAL A 280 -9.01 -0.17 -10.16
C VAL A 280 -8.82 0.99 -11.14
N ASP A 281 -9.08 0.77 -12.42
CA ASP A 281 -9.04 1.77 -13.48
C ASP A 281 -10.09 2.89 -13.32
N LYS A 282 -11.19 2.62 -12.62
CA LYS A 282 -12.21 3.62 -12.28
C LYS A 282 -11.92 4.41 -11.00
N ALA A 283 -10.96 3.98 -10.19
CA ALA A 283 -10.66 4.63 -8.92
C ALA A 283 -10.28 6.13 -9.05
N PRO A 284 -9.46 6.57 -10.03
CA PRO A 284 -9.18 7.99 -10.21
C PRO A 284 -10.43 8.82 -10.52
N ALA A 285 -11.31 8.32 -11.41
CA ALA A 285 -12.56 9.00 -11.73
C ALA A 285 -13.47 9.11 -10.50
N LEU A 286 -13.55 8.04 -9.70
CA LEU A 286 -14.31 8.04 -8.45
C LEU A 286 -13.82 9.10 -7.47
N TYR A 287 -12.51 9.14 -7.20
CA TYR A 287 -11.94 10.15 -6.31
C TYR A 287 -12.06 11.57 -6.85
N ALA A 288 -11.95 11.77 -8.18
CA ALA A 288 -12.09 13.07 -8.81
C ALA A 288 -13.55 13.60 -8.80
N CYS A 289 -14.56 12.72 -8.81
CA CYS A 289 -15.97 13.07 -8.74
C CYS A 289 -16.45 13.38 -7.31
N ALA A 290 -15.69 13.06 -6.28
CA ALA A 290 -15.99 13.43 -4.91
C ALA A 290 -15.81 14.94 -4.67
N ASP A 291 -16.51 15.48 -3.67
CA ASP A 291 -16.25 16.82 -3.15
C ASP A 291 -15.15 16.76 -2.07
N VAL A 292 -15.08 15.66 -1.34
CA VAL A 292 -13.98 15.35 -0.43
C VAL A 292 -13.76 13.84 -0.32
N ASN A 293 -12.51 13.43 -0.31
CA ASN A 293 -12.09 12.05 -0.05
C ASN A 293 -11.66 11.88 1.41
N ILE A 294 -11.97 10.75 2.02
CA ILE A 294 -11.54 10.44 3.39
C ILE A 294 -10.64 9.20 3.38
N ILE A 295 -9.52 9.29 4.06
CA ILE A 295 -8.62 8.16 4.32
C ILE A 295 -8.55 7.92 5.82
N PRO A 296 -9.39 7.04 6.37
CA PRO A 296 -9.33 6.66 7.76
C PRO A 296 -8.40 5.47 7.97
N LEU A 297 -7.71 5.47 9.12
CA LEU A 297 -6.90 4.37 9.64
C LEU A 297 -7.18 4.19 11.13
N ALA A 298 -7.19 2.95 11.60
CA ALA A 298 -7.24 2.66 13.02
C ALA A 298 -5.97 3.14 13.74
N GLN A 299 -6.10 3.29 15.05
CA GLN A 299 -5.03 3.77 15.94
C GLN A 299 -3.71 3.02 15.69
N ASN A 300 -2.63 3.77 15.54
CA ASN A 300 -1.26 3.28 15.34
C ASN A 300 -0.97 2.52 14.04
N ILE A 301 -1.95 2.27 13.15
CA ILE A 301 -1.70 1.55 11.89
C ILE A 301 -0.71 2.32 11.00
N TYR A 302 -0.71 3.66 11.02
CA TYR A 302 0.24 4.49 10.26
C TYR A 302 1.72 4.16 10.54
N ARG A 303 2.03 3.60 11.72
CA ARG A 303 3.39 3.17 12.08
C ARG A 303 3.88 1.97 11.28
N THR A 304 2.97 1.20 10.70
CA THR A 304 3.28 -0.09 10.06
C THR A 304 2.80 -0.22 8.64
N ALA A 305 1.94 0.68 8.19
CA ALA A 305 1.37 0.69 6.84
C ALA A 305 0.91 2.09 6.44
N LEU A 306 0.98 2.41 5.15
CA LEU A 306 0.40 3.60 4.56
C LEU A 306 -0.65 3.19 3.52
N PRO A 307 -1.88 3.78 3.52
CA PRO A 307 -2.90 3.44 2.54
C PRO A 307 -2.45 3.74 1.11
N SER A 308 -2.42 2.72 0.27
CA SER A 308 -2.01 2.84 -1.14
C SER A 308 -2.85 3.84 -1.94
N LYS A 309 -4.12 4.02 -1.56
CA LYS A 309 -5.05 4.99 -2.18
C LYS A 309 -4.62 6.46 -2.04
N THR A 310 -3.74 6.77 -1.09
CA THR A 310 -3.31 8.15 -0.80
C THR A 310 -2.73 8.83 -2.03
N ALA A 311 -1.86 8.13 -2.77
CA ALA A 311 -1.27 8.68 -3.98
C ALA A 311 -2.32 9.00 -5.05
N THR A 312 -3.29 8.11 -5.26
CA THR A 312 -4.38 8.35 -6.23
C THR A 312 -5.30 9.49 -5.81
N CYS A 313 -5.63 9.59 -4.50
CA CYS A 313 -6.42 10.72 -3.98
C CYS A 313 -5.69 12.05 -4.16
N MET A 314 -4.38 12.09 -3.99
CA MET A 314 -3.59 13.32 -4.21
C MET A 314 -3.48 13.69 -5.70
N ALA A 315 -3.37 12.68 -6.58
CA ALA A 315 -3.27 12.88 -8.02
C ALA A 315 -4.52 13.51 -8.67
N VAL A 316 -5.68 13.43 -8.03
CA VAL A 316 -6.95 13.91 -8.60
C VAL A 316 -7.35 15.32 -8.14
N HIS A 317 -6.54 15.97 -7.32
CA HIS A 317 -6.75 17.34 -6.80
C HIS A 317 -8.09 17.57 -6.08
N THR A 318 -8.76 16.51 -5.66
CA THR A 318 -9.94 16.60 -4.81
C THR A 318 -9.51 16.77 -3.35
N PRO A 319 -10.18 17.62 -2.56
CA PRO A 319 -9.89 17.75 -1.14
C PRO A 319 -9.81 16.39 -0.44
N LEU A 320 -8.84 16.25 0.46
CA LEU A 320 -8.55 15.02 1.19
C LEU A 320 -8.54 15.27 2.69
N ILE A 321 -9.19 14.41 3.46
CA ILE A 321 -9.10 14.37 4.91
C ILE A 321 -8.41 13.08 5.32
N LEU A 322 -7.32 13.19 6.08
CA LEU A 322 -6.66 12.03 6.69
C LEU A 322 -7.18 11.87 8.13
N CYS A 323 -7.89 10.75 8.41
CA CYS A 323 -8.34 10.39 9.76
C CYS A 323 -7.37 9.36 10.33
N ILE A 324 -6.25 9.82 10.88
CA ILE A 324 -5.16 8.97 11.40
C ILE A 324 -4.60 9.60 12.68
N GLY A 325 -3.68 8.89 13.38
CA GLY A 325 -3.01 9.48 14.54
C GLY A 325 -2.35 10.81 14.18
N THR A 326 -2.69 11.86 14.91
CA THR A 326 -2.22 13.23 14.64
C THR A 326 -0.72 13.39 14.81
N GLU A 327 -0.07 12.49 15.51
CA GLU A 327 1.38 12.40 15.69
C GLU A 327 2.12 11.79 14.49
N SER A 328 1.41 11.25 13.47
CA SER A 328 2.02 10.71 12.27
C SER A 328 2.84 11.77 11.53
N GLN A 329 4.12 11.49 11.29
CA GLN A 329 5.02 12.39 10.56
C GLN A 329 4.53 12.62 9.12
N PHE A 330 4.07 11.53 8.46
CA PHE A 330 3.45 11.62 7.15
C PHE A 330 2.24 12.57 7.16
N ALA A 331 1.31 12.40 8.13
CA ALA A 331 0.14 13.27 8.22
C ALA A 331 0.50 14.74 8.49
N GLN A 332 1.45 14.99 9.38
CA GLN A 332 1.93 16.34 9.67
C GLN A 332 2.60 16.99 8.44
N ARG A 333 3.33 16.20 7.66
CA ARG A 333 3.92 16.67 6.41
C ARG A 333 2.84 17.01 5.39
N VAL A 334 1.85 16.15 5.19
CA VAL A 334 0.71 16.40 4.31
C VAL A 334 -0.03 17.69 4.73
N LYS A 335 -0.34 17.84 6.01
CA LYS A 335 -1.01 19.06 6.52
C LYS A 335 -0.23 20.33 6.18
N ARG A 336 1.07 20.33 6.42
CA ARG A 336 1.94 21.50 6.20
C ARG A 336 2.06 21.85 4.71
N GLU A 337 2.18 20.84 3.84
CA GLU A 337 2.51 21.03 2.43
C GLU A 337 1.27 21.11 1.53
N THR A 338 0.10 20.62 1.97
CA THR A 338 -1.13 20.57 1.16
C THR A 338 -2.32 21.32 1.77
N ASN A 339 -2.21 21.77 3.03
CA ASN A 339 -3.33 22.32 3.81
C ASN A 339 -4.51 21.32 3.98
N CYS A 340 -4.33 20.03 3.72
CA CYS A 340 -5.36 19.02 3.93
C CYS A 340 -5.59 18.80 5.44
N PRO A 341 -6.84 18.70 5.91
CA PRO A 341 -7.14 18.45 7.31
C PRO A 341 -6.64 17.09 7.78
N ILE A 342 -6.02 17.08 8.95
CA ILE A 342 -5.67 15.86 9.69
C ILE A 342 -6.56 15.81 10.93
N VAL A 343 -7.23 14.69 11.08
CA VAL A 343 -8.20 14.44 12.16
C VAL A 343 -7.78 13.18 12.90
N ASP A 344 -7.89 13.18 14.22
CA ASP A 344 -7.66 11.95 14.99
C ASP A 344 -8.63 10.85 14.55
N CYS A 345 -8.15 9.63 14.49
CA CYS A 345 -8.89 8.47 13.99
C CYS A 345 -10.13 8.11 14.83
N SER A 346 -10.28 8.66 16.03
CA SER A 346 -11.42 8.47 16.94
C SER A 346 -12.31 9.70 17.08
N ASP A 347 -11.99 10.82 16.41
CA ASP A 347 -12.67 12.10 16.58
C ASP A 347 -13.62 12.43 15.41
N GLU A 348 -14.82 11.84 15.45
CA GLU A 348 -15.87 12.11 14.46
C GLU A 348 -16.34 13.58 14.45
N LYS A 349 -16.21 14.29 15.58
CA LYS A 349 -16.60 15.71 15.68
C LYS A 349 -15.64 16.59 14.87
N SER A 350 -14.34 16.34 14.99
CA SER A 350 -13.33 17.05 14.19
C SER A 350 -13.44 16.67 12.72
N LEU A 351 -13.81 15.40 12.39
CA LEU A 351 -14.07 14.99 11.01
C LEU A 351 -15.24 15.79 10.40
N ARG A 352 -16.37 15.91 11.10
CA ARG A 352 -17.50 16.72 10.64
C ARG A 352 -17.10 18.18 10.40
N ARG A 353 -16.42 18.79 11.36
CA ARG A 353 -15.93 20.17 11.22
C ARG A 353 -15.01 20.36 10.03
N ALA A 354 -14.13 19.37 9.74
CA ALA A 354 -13.27 19.43 8.57
C ALA A 354 -14.08 19.34 7.26
N ILE A 355 -15.11 18.50 7.20
CA ILE A 355 -16.04 18.42 6.06
C ILE A 355 -16.77 19.75 5.86
N GLU A 356 -17.34 20.34 6.93
CA GLU A 356 -18.03 21.62 6.90
C GLU A 356 -17.13 22.76 6.39
N LYS A 357 -15.87 22.81 6.84
CA LYS A 357 -14.89 23.82 6.43
C LYS A 357 -14.45 23.67 4.98
N ILE A 358 -14.36 22.45 4.47
CA ILE A 358 -14.12 22.20 3.04
C ILE A 358 -15.34 22.60 2.22
N LYS A 359 -16.55 22.24 2.66
CA LYS A 359 -17.81 22.60 1.99
C LYS A 359 -17.99 24.12 1.90
N SER A 360 -17.71 24.85 2.98
CA SER A 360 -17.75 26.32 3.04
C SER A 360 -16.57 27.00 2.33
N LYS A 361 -15.58 26.25 1.82
CA LYS A 361 -14.33 26.75 1.24
C LYS A 361 -13.43 27.54 2.23
N GLU A 362 -13.64 27.38 3.53
CA GLU A 362 -12.73 27.90 4.55
C GLU A 362 -11.37 27.18 4.49
N ILE A 363 -11.38 25.89 4.12
CA ILE A 363 -10.17 25.11 3.85
C ILE A 363 -10.13 24.77 2.36
N VAL A 364 -9.02 25.11 1.72
CA VAL A 364 -8.68 24.73 0.35
C VAL A 364 -7.44 23.87 0.40
N CYS A 365 -7.54 22.65 -0.15
CA CYS A 365 -6.42 21.70 -0.23
C CYS A 365 -5.65 21.91 -1.54
N HIS A 366 -4.31 21.79 -1.48
CA HIS A 366 -3.39 21.93 -2.61
C HIS A 366 -2.51 20.68 -2.70
N THR A 367 -2.97 19.63 -3.36
CA THR A 367 -2.30 18.31 -3.35
C THR A 367 -1.37 18.10 -4.55
N GLU A 368 -1.41 18.97 -5.56
CA GLU A 368 -0.71 18.80 -6.83
C GLU A 368 0.81 18.77 -6.66
N ASP A 369 1.38 19.81 -6.07
CA ASP A 369 2.83 19.90 -5.89
C ASP A 369 3.34 18.74 -5.02
N PHE A 370 2.60 18.40 -3.94
CA PHE A 370 2.96 17.27 -3.10
C PHE A 370 2.97 15.95 -3.87
N PHE A 371 1.97 15.73 -4.74
CA PHE A 371 1.92 14.55 -5.60
C PHE A 371 3.10 14.50 -6.57
N LEU A 372 3.37 15.58 -7.29
CA LEU A 372 4.46 15.67 -8.28
C LEU A 372 5.84 15.45 -7.63
N ASP A 373 6.06 16.06 -6.46
CA ASP A 373 7.35 15.99 -5.79
C ASP A 373 7.59 14.65 -5.08
N ASN A 374 6.52 13.94 -4.67
CA ASN A 374 6.66 12.81 -3.75
C ASN A 374 6.03 11.50 -4.22
N MET A 375 5.05 11.54 -5.13
CA MET A 375 4.24 10.37 -5.48
C MET A 375 4.11 10.15 -7.00
N GLU A 376 4.92 10.83 -7.80
CA GLU A 376 4.96 10.61 -9.24
C GLU A 376 5.66 9.29 -9.57
N MET A 377 5.04 8.50 -10.47
CA MET A 377 5.52 7.16 -10.82
C MET A 377 6.91 7.19 -11.46
N SER A 378 7.15 8.11 -12.39
CA SER A 378 8.43 8.20 -13.11
C SER A 378 9.60 8.54 -12.17
N VAL A 379 9.36 9.42 -11.18
CA VAL A 379 10.36 9.82 -10.20
C VAL A 379 10.66 8.68 -9.22
N ASN A 380 9.62 8.12 -8.61
CA ASN A 380 9.79 7.12 -7.56
C ASN A 380 10.27 5.77 -8.08
N SER A 381 9.78 5.31 -9.24
CA SER A 381 10.30 4.09 -9.87
C SER A 381 11.79 4.22 -10.23
N MET A 382 12.25 5.41 -10.63
CA MET A 382 13.66 5.69 -10.87
C MET A 382 14.49 5.67 -9.58
N VAL A 383 13.93 6.15 -8.45
CA VAL A 383 14.61 6.04 -7.14
C VAL A 383 14.83 4.57 -6.78
N TYR A 384 13.82 3.71 -6.97
CA TYR A 384 13.97 2.27 -6.78
C TYR A 384 15.03 1.66 -7.70
N ALA A 385 15.02 2.00 -8.99
CA ALA A 385 16.00 1.51 -9.94
C ALA A 385 17.44 1.87 -9.51
N LYS A 386 17.68 3.14 -9.15
CA LYS A 386 18.99 3.60 -8.64
C LYS A 386 19.40 2.89 -7.36
N SER A 387 18.48 2.64 -6.44
CA SER A 387 18.76 1.91 -5.20
C SER A 387 19.16 0.45 -5.47
N ILE A 388 18.51 -0.19 -6.43
CA ILE A 388 18.84 -1.57 -6.83
C ILE A 388 20.23 -1.62 -7.51
N GLU A 389 20.53 -0.64 -8.36
CA GLU A 389 21.80 -0.53 -9.10
C GLU A 389 23.00 -0.21 -8.22
N ALA A 390 22.80 0.49 -7.12
CA ALA A 390 23.89 1.02 -6.32
C ALA A 390 24.99 -0.02 -6.03
N GLU A 391 26.23 0.40 -6.10
CA GLU A 391 27.38 -0.47 -5.80
C GLU A 391 27.39 -0.89 -4.34
N VAL A 392 28.02 -2.03 -4.07
CA VAL A 392 28.30 -2.44 -2.69
C VAL A 392 29.40 -1.51 -2.21
N THR A 393 29.07 -0.51 -1.39
CA THR A 393 30.09 0.21 -0.66
C THR A 393 30.83 -0.80 0.21
N ALA A 394 32.11 -1.07 -0.12
CA ALA A 394 32.96 -1.87 0.72
C ALA A 394 33.15 -1.09 2.04
N ASN A 395 32.52 -1.59 3.11
CA ASN A 395 32.84 -1.22 4.48
C ASN A 395 33.94 -2.15 5.00
#